data_f1ebe275acc924b694fcb9a9bbbd3d06
#
_entry.id   f1ebe275acc924b694fcb9a9bbbd3d06
#
_cell.length_a   1.000
_cell.length_b   1.000
_cell.length_c   1.000
_cell.angle_alpha   90.00
_cell.angle_beta   90.00
_cell.angle_gamma   90.00
#
_symmetry.space_group_name_H-M   'P 1'
#
loop_
_entity.id
_entity.type
_entity.pdbx_description
1 polymer ?
#
loop_
_entity_poly.entity_id
_entity_poly.type
_entity_poly.pdbx_seq_one_letter_code
_entity_poly.pdbx_strand_id
1 'polypeptide(L)'
;MDRRDFLSLLAASTALPLVSRRARASGTALPKVVVVGAGVVGASCAWHLAARGCEVTVLEAHGVAAQASGHSFAWLNAGDGLQPMSYHLLRSLALGEHRRIAAHMPVPVLWNGSLEWRDAAHGAETLPEEVLRMRERGTEMHLLDVAGAAAIQPGLQVAPGTPLAWGAHDGALNGPATTRLLLEQAQSLGARLRMPVRVRDIASRSGGGVRITTDGDSIDADRVILAAGTGTTALAERAGFALPQKTKAGVIALTAPMPPVLRTVLYGPDVHMLQRGDGRVVLGEKDGPPAGPAHAERLASEPNAFPDPAIAAQHGERLLARASRYVPALAGARIEEVGIGWRPMPADGLPAIGFAPGSSAVYTAVMHSGMTLSALVGRLAAIEIADGTPVQLLADFRPGRFAAA
;
A
#
# COMPACT_ATOMS: atom_id res chain seq x y z
N MET A 1 -33.46 -0.62 -35.27
CA MET A 1 -33.27 -0.91 -33.84
C MET A 1 -34.02 0.18 -33.11
N ASP A 2 -35.15 -0.18 -32.47
CA ASP A 2 -36.05 0.77 -31.85
C ASP A 2 -35.45 1.18 -30.47
N ARG A 3 -35.80 2.39 -30.01
CA ARG A 3 -35.34 2.96 -28.73
C ARG A 3 -35.68 2.04 -27.52
N ARG A 4 -36.68 1.21 -27.65
CA ARG A 4 -37.05 0.16 -26.66
C ARG A 4 -36.05 -0.99 -26.66
N ASP A 5 -35.53 -1.41 -27.81
CA ASP A 5 -34.55 -2.49 -27.90
C ASP A 5 -33.19 -2.06 -27.34
N PHE A 6 -32.84 -0.78 -27.51
CA PHE A 6 -31.62 -0.20 -26.91
C PHE A 6 -31.70 -0.11 -25.38
N LEU A 7 -32.85 0.27 -24.85
CA LEU A 7 -33.08 0.32 -23.39
C LEU A 7 -33.12 -1.07 -22.75
N SER A 8 -33.61 -2.07 -23.48
CA SER A 8 -33.61 -3.48 -23.02
C SER A 8 -32.21 -4.08 -22.98
N LEU A 9 -31.35 -3.70 -23.92
CA LEU A 9 -29.92 -4.07 -23.94
C LEU A 9 -29.13 -3.39 -22.80
N LEU A 10 -29.47 -2.14 -22.46
CA LEU A 10 -28.87 -1.44 -21.32
C LEU A 10 -29.31 -2.03 -19.97
N ALA A 11 -30.54 -2.49 -19.82
CA ALA A 11 -31.02 -3.16 -18.61
C ALA A 11 -30.40 -4.56 -18.41
N ALA A 12 -29.97 -5.22 -19.50
CA ALA A 12 -29.29 -6.52 -19.42
C ALA A 12 -27.79 -6.40 -19.07
N SER A 13 -27.20 -5.19 -19.18
CA SER A 13 -25.77 -4.97 -18.90
C SER A 13 -25.46 -4.62 -17.43
N THR A 14 -26.46 -4.46 -16.57
CA THR A 14 -26.28 -4.26 -15.12
C THR A 14 -26.19 -5.55 -14.31
N ALA A 15 -26.25 -6.73 -14.96
CA ALA A 15 -25.84 -7.96 -14.32
C ALA A 15 -24.32 -7.87 -14.10
N LEU A 16 -23.92 -7.61 -12.85
CA LEU A 16 -22.58 -7.95 -12.35
C LEU A 16 -22.16 -9.27 -13.02
N PRO A 17 -20.98 -9.40 -13.61
CA PRO A 17 -20.52 -10.70 -14.04
C PRO A 17 -20.56 -11.58 -12.80
N LEU A 18 -21.55 -12.48 -12.73
CA LEU A 18 -21.50 -13.62 -11.87
C LEU A 18 -20.11 -14.19 -12.07
N VAL A 19 -19.23 -14.01 -11.06
CA VAL A 19 -17.98 -14.74 -11.00
C VAL A 19 -18.43 -16.17 -11.10
N SER A 20 -18.32 -16.74 -12.30
CA SER A 20 -18.73 -18.11 -12.56
C SER A 20 -17.96 -18.93 -11.53
N ARG A 21 -18.69 -19.52 -10.57
CA ARG A 21 -18.16 -20.59 -9.74
C ARG A 21 -17.70 -21.66 -10.73
N ARG A 22 -16.45 -21.51 -11.20
CA ARG A 22 -15.81 -22.59 -11.94
C ARG A 22 -15.90 -23.80 -11.03
N ALA A 23 -16.72 -24.75 -11.40
CA ALA A 23 -16.76 -26.05 -10.76
C ALA A 23 -15.31 -26.54 -10.73
N ARG A 24 -14.75 -26.61 -9.53
CA ARG A 24 -13.44 -27.21 -9.33
C ARG A 24 -13.54 -28.68 -9.67
N ALA A 25 -12.67 -29.18 -10.52
CA ALA A 25 -12.61 -30.60 -10.91
C ALA A 25 -12.13 -31.53 -9.76
N SER A 26 -11.84 -30.97 -8.56
CA SER A 26 -11.52 -31.75 -7.36
C SER A 26 -12.39 -31.28 -6.20
N GLY A 27 -13.14 -32.19 -5.57
CA GLY A 27 -14.07 -31.94 -4.48
C GLY A 27 -13.46 -31.53 -3.13
N THR A 28 -12.32 -30.84 -3.11
CA THR A 28 -11.74 -30.29 -1.89
C THR A 28 -12.44 -28.99 -1.51
N ALA A 29 -12.95 -28.93 -0.29
CA ALA A 29 -13.52 -27.71 0.29
C ALA A 29 -12.51 -26.55 0.24
N LEU A 30 -13.00 -25.33 -0.01
CA LEU A 30 -12.17 -24.13 0.03
C LEU A 30 -11.67 -23.88 1.46
N PRO A 31 -10.46 -23.38 1.65
CA PRO A 31 -9.90 -23.22 2.98
C PRO A 31 -10.63 -22.11 3.76
N LYS A 32 -10.73 -22.33 5.08
CA LYS A 32 -11.02 -21.30 6.06
C LYS A 32 -9.76 -20.49 6.33
N VAL A 33 -9.79 -19.20 6.05
CA VAL A 33 -8.64 -18.31 6.13
C VAL A 33 -8.84 -17.20 7.14
N VAL A 34 -7.89 -17.02 8.04
CA VAL A 34 -7.80 -15.85 8.91
C VAL A 34 -6.78 -14.88 8.33
N VAL A 35 -7.16 -13.61 8.19
CA VAL A 35 -6.25 -12.52 7.80
C VAL A 35 -5.99 -11.65 9.03
N VAL A 36 -4.74 -11.50 9.43
CA VAL A 36 -4.34 -10.67 10.57
C VAL A 36 -3.88 -9.31 10.06
N GLY A 37 -4.67 -8.29 10.35
CA GLY A 37 -4.46 -6.89 9.94
C GLY A 37 -5.48 -6.41 8.90
N ALA A 38 -6.14 -5.28 9.19
CA ALA A 38 -7.07 -4.57 8.30
C ALA A 38 -6.43 -3.33 7.65
N GLY A 39 -5.14 -3.42 7.31
CA GLY A 39 -4.47 -2.50 6.39
C GLY A 39 -4.79 -2.83 4.94
N VAL A 40 -4.33 -2.00 3.99
CA VAL A 40 -4.64 -2.15 2.55
C VAL A 40 -4.25 -3.51 1.98
N VAL A 41 -3.15 -4.11 2.45
CA VAL A 41 -2.68 -5.44 2.02
C VAL A 41 -3.62 -6.53 2.54
N GLY A 42 -3.95 -6.52 3.84
CA GLY A 42 -4.89 -7.49 4.43
C GLY A 42 -6.28 -7.39 3.83
N ALA A 43 -6.78 -6.17 3.61
CA ALA A 43 -8.06 -5.92 2.95
C ALA A 43 -8.10 -6.49 1.52
N SER A 44 -7.04 -6.31 0.76
CA SER A 44 -6.91 -6.88 -0.58
C SER A 44 -6.86 -8.41 -0.56
N CYS A 45 -6.09 -9.01 0.36
CA CYS A 45 -6.08 -10.46 0.55
C CYS A 45 -7.48 -11.00 0.90
N ALA A 46 -8.16 -10.35 1.85
CA ALA A 46 -9.50 -10.76 2.28
C ALA A 46 -10.50 -10.72 1.12
N TRP A 47 -10.51 -9.63 0.35
CA TRP A 47 -11.39 -9.50 -0.79
C TRP A 47 -11.13 -10.56 -1.86
N HIS A 48 -9.88 -10.75 -2.27
CA HIS A 48 -9.54 -11.72 -3.30
C HIS A 48 -9.81 -13.18 -2.90
N LEU A 49 -9.67 -13.51 -1.61
CA LEU A 49 -10.02 -14.83 -1.07
C LEU A 49 -11.53 -15.03 -0.99
N ALA A 50 -12.27 -14.03 -0.49
CA ALA A 50 -13.73 -14.08 -0.43
C ALA A 50 -14.33 -14.18 -1.85
N ALA A 51 -13.79 -13.45 -2.83
CA ALA A 51 -14.19 -13.53 -4.22
C ALA A 51 -13.96 -14.94 -4.84
N ARG A 52 -13.06 -15.74 -4.27
CA ARG A 52 -12.86 -17.16 -4.63
C ARG A 52 -13.77 -18.11 -3.86
N GLY A 53 -14.54 -17.61 -2.90
CA GLY A 53 -15.47 -18.38 -2.07
C GLY A 53 -14.83 -18.97 -0.80
N CYS A 54 -13.63 -18.56 -0.41
CA CYS A 54 -13.06 -18.94 0.88
C CYS A 54 -13.90 -18.38 2.05
N GLU A 55 -13.95 -19.09 3.17
CA GLU A 55 -14.45 -18.53 4.42
C GLU A 55 -13.35 -17.64 5.01
N VAL A 56 -13.57 -16.31 5.03
CA VAL A 56 -12.57 -15.34 5.46
C VAL A 56 -12.98 -14.65 6.75
N THR A 57 -12.05 -14.58 7.72
CA THR A 57 -12.18 -13.74 8.92
C THR A 57 -10.96 -12.80 9.00
N VAL A 58 -11.21 -11.50 9.06
CA VAL A 58 -10.18 -10.48 9.27
C VAL A 58 -10.15 -10.12 10.75
N LEU A 59 -8.97 -10.15 11.37
CA LEU A 59 -8.72 -9.74 12.75
C LEU A 59 -7.90 -8.45 12.78
N GLU A 60 -8.41 -7.42 13.45
CA GLU A 60 -7.74 -6.11 13.53
C GLU A 60 -7.70 -5.60 14.97
N ALA A 61 -6.51 -5.18 15.39
CA ALA A 61 -6.27 -4.79 16.78
C ALA A 61 -6.69 -3.35 17.13
N HIS A 62 -6.72 -2.46 16.16
CA HIS A 62 -6.94 -1.02 16.37
C HIS A 62 -8.14 -0.50 15.58
N GLY A 63 -8.01 -0.49 14.25
CA GLY A 63 -9.02 0.04 13.33
C GLY A 63 -8.61 -0.12 11.87
N VAL A 64 -9.60 -0.03 10.98
CA VAL A 64 -9.35 -0.14 9.54
C VAL A 64 -8.43 0.97 9.08
N ALA A 65 -7.32 0.60 8.43
CA ALA A 65 -6.27 1.50 7.96
C ALA A 65 -5.63 2.38 9.06
N ALA A 66 -5.74 2.03 10.34
CA ALA A 66 -5.30 2.88 11.45
C ALA A 66 -3.78 3.10 11.52
N GLN A 67 -2.99 2.27 10.86
CA GLN A 67 -1.52 2.33 10.86
C GLN A 67 -0.97 2.92 9.53
N ALA A 68 0.08 2.33 8.98
CA ALA A 68 0.74 2.79 7.76
C ALA A 68 -0.21 3.07 6.58
N SER A 69 -1.32 2.34 6.47
CA SER A 69 -2.30 2.53 5.40
C SER A 69 -3.07 3.86 5.51
N GLY A 70 -3.29 4.35 6.72
CA GLY A 70 -3.90 5.65 6.97
C GLY A 70 -2.92 6.81 6.85
N HIS A 71 -1.66 6.56 7.21
CA HIS A 71 -0.61 7.58 7.29
C HIS A 71 0.47 7.36 6.21
N SER A 72 0.04 7.14 4.97
CA SER A 72 0.90 6.96 3.81
C SER A 72 0.73 8.11 2.82
N PHE A 73 1.83 8.50 2.18
CA PHE A 73 1.79 9.39 1.03
C PHE A 73 0.99 8.78 -0.14
N ALA A 74 0.99 7.45 -0.24
CA ALA A 74 0.19 6.66 -1.17
C ALA A 74 0.40 6.95 -2.66
N TRP A 75 1.63 7.26 -3.05
CA TRP A 75 2.05 7.31 -4.44
C TRP A 75 2.11 5.89 -5.02
N LEU A 76 1.43 5.69 -6.15
CA LEU A 76 1.48 4.47 -6.96
C LEU A 76 2.51 4.66 -8.06
N ASN A 77 3.60 3.90 -8.01
CA ASN A 77 4.68 4.00 -8.99
C ASN A 77 5.37 2.65 -9.21
N ALA A 78 5.96 2.49 -10.38
CA ALA A 78 6.86 1.37 -10.70
C ALA A 78 8.34 1.76 -10.55
N GLY A 79 8.62 3.07 -10.44
CA GLY A 79 9.96 3.65 -10.46
C GLY A 79 10.75 3.39 -9.19
N ASP A 80 11.88 2.74 -9.34
CA ASP A 80 13.05 2.75 -8.50
C ASP A 80 14.16 2.00 -9.25
N GLY A 81 15.04 2.73 -9.94
CA GLY A 81 16.06 2.15 -10.80
C GLY A 81 17.11 1.28 -10.09
N LEU A 82 17.16 1.31 -8.76
CA LEU A 82 18.12 0.54 -7.96
C LEU A 82 17.59 -0.82 -7.51
N GLN A 83 16.31 -1.10 -7.66
CA GLN A 83 15.69 -2.35 -7.23
C GLN A 83 15.96 -3.50 -8.24
N PRO A 84 15.97 -4.76 -7.77
CA PRO A 84 16.06 -5.91 -8.68
C PRO A 84 14.94 -5.90 -9.74
N MET A 85 15.21 -6.48 -10.91
CA MET A 85 14.23 -6.56 -12.01
C MET A 85 12.93 -7.25 -11.58
N SER A 86 13.01 -8.29 -10.74
CA SER A 86 11.83 -8.98 -10.21
C SER A 86 10.91 -8.04 -9.40
N TYR A 87 11.49 -7.13 -8.61
CA TYR A 87 10.71 -6.17 -7.83
C TYR A 87 10.15 -5.06 -8.72
N HIS A 88 10.92 -4.58 -9.69
CA HIS A 88 10.42 -3.66 -10.70
C HIS A 88 9.22 -4.25 -11.46
N LEU A 89 9.33 -5.50 -11.92
CA LEU A 89 8.24 -6.20 -12.60
C LEU A 89 7.00 -6.37 -11.71
N LEU A 90 7.20 -6.74 -10.44
CA LEU A 90 6.10 -6.88 -9.47
C LEU A 90 5.34 -5.54 -9.31
N ARG A 91 6.06 -4.41 -9.21
CA ARG A 91 5.46 -3.08 -9.09
C ARG A 91 4.73 -2.65 -10.37
N SER A 92 5.34 -2.89 -11.53
CA SER A 92 4.73 -2.56 -12.84
C SER A 92 3.42 -3.32 -13.06
N LEU A 93 3.40 -4.62 -12.77
CA LEU A 93 2.19 -5.44 -12.83
C LEU A 93 1.13 -4.99 -11.81
N ALA A 94 1.56 -4.51 -10.64
CA ALA A 94 0.65 -4.01 -9.61
C ALA A 94 -0.09 -2.74 -10.06
N LEU A 95 0.55 -1.82 -10.79
CA LEU A 95 -0.13 -0.68 -11.40
C LEU A 95 -1.22 -1.12 -12.38
N GLY A 96 -0.94 -2.14 -13.21
CA GLY A 96 -1.94 -2.75 -14.08
C GLY A 96 -3.11 -3.36 -13.32
N GLU A 97 -2.83 -4.03 -12.19
CA GLU A 97 -3.87 -4.62 -11.35
C GLU A 97 -4.75 -3.56 -10.67
N HIS A 98 -4.17 -2.45 -10.20
CA HIS A 98 -4.96 -1.31 -9.72
C HIS A 98 -5.90 -0.75 -10.78
N ARG A 99 -5.44 -0.61 -12.04
CA ARG A 99 -6.30 -0.19 -13.16
C ARG A 99 -7.41 -1.20 -13.43
N ARG A 100 -7.08 -2.50 -13.39
CA ARG A 100 -8.07 -3.57 -13.56
C ARG A 100 -9.15 -3.52 -12.50
N ILE A 101 -8.77 -3.30 -11.23
CA ILE A 101 -9.73 -3.18 -10.13
C ILE A 101 -10.58 -1.91 -10.30
N ALA A 102 -9.96 -0.78 -10.61
CA ALA A 102 -10.66 0.49 -10.82
C ALA A 102 -11.65 0.47 -11.99
N ALA A 103 -11.47 -0.41 -12.97
CA ALA A 103 -12.45 -0.61 -14.04
C ALA A 103 -13.76 -1.29 -13.58
N HIS A 104 -13.76 -1.93 -12.40
CA HIS A 104 -14.89 -2.68 -11.87
C HIS A 104 -15.41 -2.16 -10.53
N MET A 105 -14.63 -1.36 -9.82
CA MET A 105 -14.96 -0.78 -8.52
C MET A 105 -14.55 0.69 -8.46
N PRO A 106 -15.28 1.55 -7.74
CA PRO A 106 -14.95 2.98 -7.62
C PRO A 106 -13.76 3.21 -6.66
N VAL A 107 -12.62 2.60 -6.97
CA VAL A 107 -11.39 2.81 -6.19
C VAL A 107 -10.96 4.27 -6.30
N PRO A 108 -10.74 4.99 -5.20
CA PRO A 108 -10.35 6.39 -5.23
C PRO A 108 -8.86 6.54 -5.59
N VAL A 109 -8.56 6.40 -6.87
CA VAL A 109 -7.23 6.53 -7.46
C VAL A 109 -7.23 7.61 -8.53
N LEU A 110 -6.19 8.43 -8.53
CA LEU A 110 -5.92 9.43 -9.56
C LEU A 110 -4.73 8.97 -10.39
N TRP A 111 -4.95 8.76 -11.68
CA TRP A 111 -3.91 8.39 -12.66
C TRP A 111 -3.42 9.66 -13.37
N ASN A 112 -2.68 10.49 -12.66
CA ASN A 112 -2.29 11.82 -13.11
C ASN A 112 -0.78 12.01 -13.20
N GLY A 113 -0.02 10.91 -13.22
CA GLY A 113 1.43 10.90 -13.32
C GLY A 113 2.15 11.41 -12.08
N SER A 114 3.48 11.51 -12.20
CA SER A 114 4.34 12.08 -11.15
C SER A 114 5.48 12.88 -11.73
N LEU A 115 5.86 13.96 -11.06
CA LEU A 115 7.11 14.69 -11.29
C LEU A 115 8.04 14.48 -10.11
N GLU A 116 9.23 13.93 -10.37
CA GLU A 116 10.30 13.79 -9.39
C GLU A 116 11.46 14.71 -9.76
N TRP A 117 12.02 15.41 -8.78
CA TRP A 117 13.27 16.15 -8.91
C TRP A 117 14.08 16.04 -7.63
N ARG A 118 15.37 16.29 -7.77
CA ARG A 118 16.32 16.23 -6.66
C ARG A 118 17.23 17.46 -6.72
N ASP A 119 17.78 17.86 -5.60
CA ASP A 119 18.88 18.79 -5.52
C ASP A 119 20.24 18.06 -5.47
N ALA A 120 21.34 18.80 -5.48
CA ALA A 120 22.69 18.23 -5.45
C ALA A 120 22.94 17.35 -4.21
N ALA A 121 22.37 17.70 -3.05
CA ALA A 121 22.50 16.92 -1.82
C ALA A 121 21.72 15.59 -1.87
N HIS A 122 20.77 15.46 -2.77
CA HIS A 122 19.90 14.30 -2.91
C HIS A 122 20.09 13.54 -4.23
N GLY A 123 21.22 13.73 -4.92
CA GLY A 123 21.59 12.97 -6.10
C GLY A 123 20.92 13.46 -7.39
N ALA A 124 20.82 14.77 -7.60
CA ALA A 124 20.28 15.32 -8.86
C ALA A 124 21.03 14.82 -10.10
N GLU A 125 22.33 14.58 -9.97
CA GLU A 125 23.21 14.11 -11.05
C GLU A 125 22.90 12.67 -11.50
N THR A 126 22.32 11.84 -10.63
CA THR A 126 21.99 10.44 -10.96
C THR A 126 20.60 10.28 -11.60
N LEU A 127 19.75 11.28 -11.50
CA LEU A 127 18.37 11.19 -11.98
C LEU A 127 18.26 10.89 -13.49
N PRO A 128 19.05 11.50 -14.38
CA PRO A 128 18.99 11.19 -15.80
C PRO A 128 19.34 9.73 -16.12
N GLU A 129 20.36 9.18 -15.44
CA GLU A 129 20.73 7.76 -15.62
C GLU A 129 19.66 6.81 -15.07
N GLU A 130 19.03 7.18 -13.96
CA GLU A 130 17.92 6.40 -13.40
C GLU A 130 16.71 6.37 -14.35
N VAL A 131 16.36 7.51 -14.95
CA VAL A 131 15.31 7.58 -15.99
C VAL A 131 15.65 6.67 -17.17
N LEU A 132 16.90 6.68 -17.63
CA LEU A 132 17.34 5.81 -18.73
C LEU A 132 17.18 4.33 -18.33
N ARG A 133 17.68 3.93 -17.16
CA ARG A 133 17.52 2.55 -16.66
C ARG A 133 16.06 2.14 -16.53
N MET A 134 15.18 3.05 -16.12
CA MET A 134 13.74 2.76 -16.04
C MET A 134 13.14 2.52 -17.42
N ARG A 135 13.55 3.30 -18.44
CA ARG A 135 13.13 3.08 -19.83
C ARG A 135 13.64 1.77 -20.38
N GLU A 136 14.88 1.39 -20.10
CA GLU A 136 15.44 0.08 -20.46
C GLU A 136 14.66 -1.09 -19.84
N ARG A 137 14.01 -0.88 -18.69
CA ARG A 137 13.12 -1.84 -18.04
C ARG A 137 11.68 -1.80 -18.56
N GLY A 138 11.39 -0.96 -19.56
CA GLY A 138 10.07 -0.83 -20.17
C GLY A 138 9.11 0.10 -19.42
N THR A 139 9.60 0.92 -18.46
CA THR A 139 8.79 1.96 -17.82
C THR A 139 8.74 3.21 -18.71
N GLU A 140 7.55 3.72 -18.97
CA GLU A 140 7.37 4.99 -19.65
C GLU A 140 7.68 6.14 -18.69
N MET A 141 8.95 6.56 -18.71
CA MET A 141 9.48 7.66 -17.91
C MET A 141 10.27 8.61 -18.81
N HIS A 142 10.11 9.91 -18.61
CA HIS A 142 10.70 10.94 -19.44
C HIS A 142 11.52 11.92 -18.59
N LEU A 143 12.68 12.31 -19.11
CA LEU A 143 13.43 13.41 -18.54
C LEU A 143 12.90 14.72 -19.13
N LEU A 144 12.58 15.67 -18.26
CA LEU A 144 12.07 16.98 -18.60
C LEU A 144 12.99 18.08 -18.06
N ASP A 145 12.98 19.21 -18.74
CA ASP A 145 13.46 20.48 -18.20
C ASP A 145 12.36 21.19 -17.41
N VAL A 146 12.69 22.32 -16.82
CA VAL A 146 11.77 23.14 -16.02
C VAL A 146 10.54 23.60 -16.84
N ALA A 147 10.73 23.91 -18.13
CA ALA A 147 9.65 24.35 -18.99
C ALA A 147 8.65 23.21 -19.29
N GLY A 148 9.16 22.01 -19.59
CA GLY A 148 8.34 20.81 -19.75
C GLY A 148 7.57 20.45 -18.48
N ALA A 149 8.22 20.55 -17.32
CA ALA A 149 7.56 20.31 -16.03
C ALA A 149 6.47 21.35 -15.72
N ALA A 150 6.71 22.64 -16.05
CA ALA A 150 5.73 23.71 -15.86
C ALA A 150 4.47 23.53 -16.75
N ALA A 151 4.59 22.90 -17.90
CA ALA A 151 3.45 22.54 -18.75
C ALA A 151 2.53 21.49 -18.06
N ILE A 152 3.12 20.54 -17.32
CA ILE A 152 2.38 19.52 -16.56
C ILE A 152 1.82 20.11 -15.26
N GLN A 153 2.66 20.79 -14.49
CA GLN A 153 2.32 21.41 -13.20
C GLN A 153 2.58 22.92 -13.27
N PRO A 154 1.61 23.73 -13.72
CA PRO A 154 1.74 25.18 -13.69
C PRO A 154 1.99 25.70 -12.29
N GLY A 155 2.88 26.70 -12.18
CA GLY A 155 3.23 27.30 -10.90
C GLY A 155 4.26 26.53 -10.06
N LEU A 156 4.79 25.41 -10.57
CA LEU A 156 5.91 24.71 -9.95
C LEU A 156 7.17 25.59 -9.99
N GLN A 157 7.79 25.79 -8.83
CA GLN A 157 9.01 26.58 -8.65
C GLN A 157 10.18 25.64 -8.36
N VAL A 158 11.04 25.44 -9.34
CA VAL A 158 12.30 24.68 -9.20
C VAL A 158 13.44 25.51 -9.80
N ALA A 159 14.67 25.28 -9.35
CA ALA A 159 15.82 26.03 -9.83
C ALA A 159 16.04 25.81 -11.33
N PRO A 160 16.45 26.84 -12.10
CA PRO A 160 16.81 26.68 -13.50
C PRO A 160 17.86 25.56 -13.69
N GLY A 161 17.71 24.74 -14.72
CA GLY A 161 18.61 23.63 -15.02
C GLY A 161 18.38 22.36 -14.18
N THR A 162 17.41 22.35 -13.25
CA THR A 162 17.05 21.14 -12.51
C THR A 162 16.47 20.10 -13.47
N PRO A 163 17.01 18.88 -13.54
CA PRO A 163 16.36 17.78 -14.27
C PRO A 163 15.15 17.27 -13.51
N LEU A 164 14.06 16.98 -14.21
CA LEU A 164 12.86 16.39 -13.64
C LEU A 164 12.52 15.09 -14.37
N ALA A 165 12.11 14.08 -13.62
CA ALA A 165 11.59 12.82 -14.16
C ALA A 165 10.06 12.86 -14.16
N TRP A 166 9.46 12.56 -15.29
CA TRP A 166 8.01 12.41 -15.46
C TRP A 166 7.64 10.95 -15.62
N GLY A 167 6.91 10.42 -14.65
CA GLY A 167 6.32 9.09 -14.66
C GLY A 167 4.86 9.17 -15.15
N ALA A 168 4.63 8.95 -16.44
CA ALA A 168 3.32 9.16 -17.07
C ALA A 168 2.22 8.22 -16.53
N HIS A 169 2.60 7.02 -16.10
CA HIS A 169 1.66 5.98 -15.64
C HIS A 169 1.50 5.90 -14.12
N ASP A 170 2.14 6.78 -13.40
CA ASP A 170 2.03 6.86 -11.96
C ASP A 170 0.69 7.46 -11.51
N GLY A 171 0.38 7.31 -10.25
CA GLY A 171 -0.85 7.82 -9.69
C GLY A 171 -0.82 8.00 -8.19
N ALA A 172 -1.94 8.40 -7.64
CA ALA A 172 -2.15 8.58 -6.20
C ALA A 172 -3.38 7.82 -5.72
N LEU A 173 -3.25 7.12 -4.61
CA LEU A 173 -4.32 6.34 -3.99
C LEU A 173 -4.82 7.03 -2.71
N ASN A 174 -6.12 7.04 -2.47
CA ASN A 174 -6.62 7.33 -1.13
C ASN A 174 -6.58 6.04 -0.29
N GLY A 175 -5.50 5.85 0.48
CA GLY A 175 -5.26 4.61 1.24
C GLY A 175 -6.40 4.23 2.18
N PRO A 176 -6.86 5.12 3.08
CA PRO A 176 -8.00 4.82 3.97
C PRO A 176 -9.28 4.44 3.23
N ALA A 177 -9.65 5.19 2.21
CA ALA A 177 -10.87 4.93 1.45
C ALA A 177 -10.78 3.64 0.65
N THR A 178 -9.64 3.35 0.02
CA THR A 178 -9.40 2.09 -0.70
C THR A 178 -9.45 0.90 0.25
N THR A 179 -8.84 1.00 1.42
CA THR A 179 -8.84 -0.08 2.41
C THR A 179 -10.25 -0.41 2.86
N ARG A 180 -11.06 0.62 3.18
CA ARG A 180 -12.48 0.43 3.54
C ARG A 180 -13.27 -0.21 2.42
N LEU A 181 -13.14 0.30 1.20
CA LEU A 181 -13.83 -0.26 0.04
C LEU A 181 -13.53 -1.75 -0.16
N LEU A 182 -12.25 -2.14 -0.10
CA LEU A 182 -11.86 -3.55 -0.26
C LEU A 182 -12.43 -4.44 0.84
N LEU A 183 -12.48 -3.97 2.10
CA LEU A 183 -13.09 -4.71 3.21
C LEU A 183 -14.62 -4.80 3.06
N GLU A 184 -15.29 -3.72 2.67
CA GLU A 184 -16.72 -3.73 2.39
C GLU A 184 -17.05 -4.72 1.27
N GLN A 185 -16.26 -4.75 0.20
CA GLN A 185 -16.40 -5.74 -0.86
C GLN A 185 -16.13 -7.17 -0.37
N ALA A 186 -15.14 -7.38 0.51
CA ALA A 186 -14.92 -8.69 1.13
C ALA A 186 -16.12 -9.11 1.98
N GLN A 187 -16.67 -8.20 2.79
CA GLN A 187 -17.84 -8.46 3.64
C GLN A 187 -19.11 -8.75 2.84
N SER A 188 -19.33 -8.05 1.72
CA SER A 188 -20.45 -8.34 0.81
C SER A 188 -20.37 -9.75 0.20
N LEU A 189 -19.18 -10.34 0.17
CA LEU A 189 -18.91 -11.71 -0.26
C LEU A 189 -18.88 -12.72 0.90
N GLY A 190 -19.24 -12.29 2.13
CA GLY A 190 -19.35 -13.14 3.31
C GLY A 190 -18.14 -13.15 4.24
N ALA A 191 -17.10 -12.33 3.99
CA ALA A 191 -16.00 -12.17 4.94
C ALA A 191 -16.48 -11.50 6.24
N ARG A 192 -15.88 -11.88 7.37
CA ARG A 192 -16.16 -11.30 8.68
C ARG A 192 -15.00 -10.42 9.12
N LEU A 193 -15.29 -9.22 9.59
CA LEU A 193 -14.32 -8.34 10.26
C LEU A 193 -14.57 -8.36 11.77
N ARG A 194 -13.53 -8.67 12.54
CA ARG A 194 -13.54 -8.63 14.01
C ARG A 194 -12.52 -7.60 14.48
N MET A 195 -12.99 -6.54 15.11
CA MET A 195 -12.19 -5.47 15.72
C MET A 195 -12.93 -4.84 16.90
N PRO A 196 -12.26 -4.38 17.95
CA PRO A 196 -10.81 -4.54 18.19
C PRO A 196 -10.51 -5.99 18.65
N VAL A 197 -9.61 -6.68 17.98
CA VAL A 197 -9.14 -8.03 18.34
C VAL A 197 -7.65 -8.15 18.08
N ARG A 198 -6.88 -8.39 19.12
CA ARG A 198 -5.43 -8.56 19.03
C ARG A 198 -5.06 -10.04 19.04
N VAL A 199 -4.32 -10.46 18.01
CA VAL A 199 -3.71 -11.80 17.96
C VAL A 199 -2.54 -11.86 18.95
N ARG A 200 -2.53 -12.90 19.79
CA ARG A 200 -1.53 -13.13 20.83
C ARG A 200 -0.59 -14.26 20.49
N ASP A 201 -1.10 -15.30 19.81
CA ASP A 201 -0.31 -16.48 19.45
C ASP A 201 -0.84 -17.16 18.20
N ILE A 202 0.03 -17.91 17.52
CA ILE A 202 -0.26 -18.69 16.32
C ILE A 202 0.45 -20.03 16.43
N ALA A 203 -0.31 -21.10 16.60
CA ALA A 203 0.22 -22.45 16.77
C ALA A 203 -0.25 -23.39 15.66
N SER A 204 0.65 -24.23 15.16
CA SER A 204 0.29 -25.32 14.25
C SER A 204 -0.59 -26.35 14.96
N ARG A 205 -1.55 -26.94 14.24
CA ARG A 205 -2.44 -27.98 14.76
C ARG A 205 -2.00 -29.35 14.26
N SER A 206 -2.11 -30.38 15.12
CA SER A 206 -1.74 -31.77 14.79
C SER A 206 -2.54 -32.36 13.62
N GLY A 207 -3.75 -31.88 13.39
CA GLY A 207 -4.62 -32.27 12.25
C GLY A 207 -4.45 -31.40 11.00
N GLY A 208 -3.44 -30.52 10.96
CA GLY A 208 -3.25 -29.52 9.92
C GLY A 208 -3.94 -28.18 10.22
N GLY A 209 -3.51 -27.12 9.53
CA GLY A 209 -3.96 -25.76 9.81
C GLY A 209 -3.31 -25.12 11.04
N VAL A 210 -3.93 -24.06 11.55
CA VAL A 210 -3.42 -23.25 12.65
C VAL A 210 -4.52 -22.94 13.67
N ARG A 211 -4.10 -22.76 14.92
CA ARG A 211 -4.89 -22.12 15.98
C ARG A 211 -4.36 -20.71 16.21
N ILE A 212 -5.22 -19.73 16.09
CA ILE A 212 -4.95 -18.32 16.34
C ILE A 212 -5.58 -17.96 17.68
N THR A 213 -4.75 -17.61 18.68
CA THR A 213 -5.20 -17.16 19.99
C THR A 213 -5.27 -15.64 20.02
N THR A 214 -6.40 -15.12 20.43
CA THR A 214 -6.63 -13.67 20.60
C THR A 214 -6.64 -13.29 22.07
N ASP A 215 -6.89 -12.01 22.39
CA ASP A 215 -7.11 -11.54 23.76
C ASP A 215 -8.46 -11.97 24.34
N GLY A 216 -9.37 -12.52 23.55
CA GLY A 216 -10.70 -12.96 24.00
C GLY A 216 -10.99 -14.43 23.78
N ASP A 217 -10.53 -15.04 22.70
CA ASP A 217 -10.85 -16.41 22.29
C ASP A 217 -9.75 -17.03 21.42
N SER A 218 -10.04 -18.23 20.89
CA SER A 218 -9.18 -18.87 19.89
C SER A 218 -9.98 -19.27 18.66
N ILE A 219 -9.35 -19.16 17.48
CA ILE A 219 -9.94 -19.47 16.19
C ILE A 219 -9.08 -20.54 15.50
N ASP A 220 -9.71 -21.64 15.10
CA ASP A 220 -9.08 -22.63 14.25
C ASP A 220 -9.32 -22.30 12.77
N ALA A 221 -8.27 -22.35 11.96
CA ALA A 221 -8.32 -22.09 10.53
C ALA A 221 -7.39 -23.02 9.75
N ASP A 222 -7.67 -23.21 8.46
CA ASP A 222 -6.77 -23.96 7.58
C ASP A 222 -5.53 -23.16 7.23
N ARG A 223 -5.69 -21.83 7.12
CA ARG A 223 -4.61 -20.90 6.77
C ARG A 223 -4.72 -19.60 7.57
N VAL A 224 -3.58 -18.97 7.83
CA VAL A 224 -3.50 -17.61 8.36
C VAL A 224 -2.59 -16.76 7.48
N ILE A 225 -3.01 -15.52 7.18
CA ILE A 225 -2.19 -14.52 6.49
C ILE A 225 -1.74 -13.48 7.53
N LEU A 226 -0.42 -13.30 7.66
CA LEU A 226 0.19 -12.25 8.45
C LEU A 226 0.35 -11.00 7.59
N ALA A 227 -0.60 -10.06 7.70
CA ALA A 227 -0.62 -8.76 7.02
C ALA A 227 -0.65 -7.60 8.03
N ALA A 228 -0.05 -7.82 9.21
CA ALA A 228 -0.09 -6.90 10.36
C ALA A 228 0.95 -5.77 10.30
N GLY A 229 1.48 -5.46 9.10
CA GLY A 229 2.47 -4.40 8.93
C GLY A 229 3.70 -4.61 9.80
N THR A 230 4.08 -3.61 10.61
CA THR A 230 5.24 -3.72 11.51
C THR A 230 5.07 -4.77 12.61
N GLY A 231 3.85 -5.12 12.97
CA GLY A 231 3.55 -6.18 13.94
C GLY A 231 3.79 -7.60 13.42
N THR A 232 4.08 -7.75 12.12
CA THR A 232 4.27 -9.08 11.52
C THR A 232 5.50 -9.81 12.07
N THR A 233 6.59 -9.11 12.43
CA THR A 233 7.79 -9.75 13.02
C THR A 233 7.45 -10.54 14.28
N ALA A 234 6.77 -9.92 15.26
CA ALA A 234 6.41 -10.60 16.49
C ALA A 234 5.44 -11.77 16.27
N LEU A 235 4.55 -11.68 15.29
CA LEU A 235 3.63 -12.76 14.94
C LEU A 235 4.35 -13.91 14.22
N ALA A 236 5.35 -13.61 13.40
CA ALA A 236 6.19 -14.60 12.73
C ALA A 236 7.01 -15.40 13.73
N GLU A 237 7.61 -14.74 14.73
CA GLU A 237 8.35 -15.38 15.83
C GLU A 237 7.44 -16.34 16.63
N ARG A 238 6.20 -15.93 16.93
CA ARG A 238 5.23 -16.81 17.58
C ARG A 238 4.80 -17.98 16.71
N ALA A 239 4.78 -17.80 15.41
CA ALA A 239 4.52 -18.88 14.44
C ALA A 239 5.78 -19.74 14.14
N GLY A 240 6.90 -19.48 14.82
CA GLY A 240 8.11 -20.31 14.77
C GLY A 240 9.08 -19.99 13.63
N PHE A 241 9.04 -18.79 13.04
CA PHE A 241 10.00 -18.40 12.00
C PHE A 241 10.43 -16.93 12.11
N ALA A 242 11.64 -16.64 11.60
CA ALA A 242 12.16 -15.28 11.58
C ALA A 242 11.63 -14.47 10.38
N LEU A 243 11.22 -13.24 10.64
CA LEU A 243 10.91 -12.23 9.61
C LEU A 243 11.38 -10.86 10.11
N PRO A 244 12.67 -10.56 9.99
CA PRO A 244 13.23 -9.31 10.49
C PRO A 244 12.76 -8.12 9.65
N GLN A 245 12.43 -7.02 10.32
CA GLN A 245 12.04 -5.75 9.69
C GLN A 245 12.90 -4.60 10.21
N LYS A 246 13.18 -3.65 9.32
CA LYS A 246 13.69 -2.30 9.64
C LYS A 246 12.51 -1.36 9.53
N THR A 247 11.95 -0.91 10.65
CA THR A 247 10.84 0.04 10.61
C THR A 247 11.36 1.46 10.50
N LYS A 248 10.74 2.26 9.64
CA LYS A 248 11.03 3.69 9.52
C LYS A 248 9.74 4.49 9.61
N ALA A 249 9.69 5.46 10.52
CA ALA A 249 8.56 6.37 10.62
C ALA A 249 8.56 7.34 9.43
N GLY A 250 7.36 7.74 9.00
CA GLY A 250 7.13 8.83 8.07
C GLY A 250 6.06 9.75 8.60
N VAL A 251 6.27 11.05 8.51
CA VAL A 251 5.26 12.05 8.87
C VAL A 251 4.45 12.42 7.63
N ILE A 252 3.14 12.46 7.81
CA ILE A 252 2.18 12.91 6.80
C ILE A 252 1.36 14.05 7.41
N ALA A 253 1.30 15.18 6.71
CA ALA A 253 0.38 16.26 7.03
C ALA A 253 -0.73 16.32 5.96
N LEU A 254 -1.94 16.58 6.41
CA LEU A 254 -3.11 16.67 5.56
C LEU A 254 -3.73 18.06 5.72
N THR A 255 -3.98 18.75 4.61
CA THR A 255 -4.64 20.05 4.64
C THR A 255 -6.16 19.94 4.74
N ALA A 256 -6.83 21.01 5.12
CA ALA A 256 -8.24 21.21 4.79
C ALA A 256 -8.45 21.09 3.28
N PRO A 257 -9.66 20.72 2.83
CA PRO A 257 -10.01 20.78 1.41
C PRO A 257 -9.77 22.17 0.84
N MET A 258 -9.16 22.21 -0.36
CA MET A 258 -8.88 23.45 -1.06
C MET A 258 -9.11 23.27 -2.58
N PRO A 259 -9.21 24.35 -3.36
CA PRO A 259 -9.29 24.25 -4.82
C PRO A 259 -8.14 23.45 -5.42
N PRO A 260 -8.32 22.84 -6.61
CA PRO A 260 -7.25 22.09 -7.27
C PRO A 260 -6.03 22.97 -7.59
N VAL A 261 -4.90 22.66 -6.96
CA VAL A 261 -3.60 23.34 -7.15
C VAL A 261 -2.51 22.39 -7.59
N LEU A 262 -2.66 21.08 -7.32
CA LEU A 262 -1.74 20.04 -7.76
C LEU A 262 -2.41 19.19 -8.84
N ARG A 263 -1.79 19.14 -10.01
CA ARG A 263 -2.28 18.35 -11.16
C ARG A 263 -1.70 16.94 -11.20
N THR A 264 -0.58 16.73 -10.53
CA THR A 264 0.16 15.47 -10.53
C THR A 264 0.77 15.22 -9.16
N VAL A 265 1.32 14.03 -8.94
CA VAL A 265 2.15 13.75 -7.76
C VAL A 265 3.47 14.49 -7.91
N LEU A 266 3.88 15.22 -6.89
CA LEU A 266 5.15 15.94 -6.83
C LEU A 266 6.06 15.29 -5.79
N TYR A 267 7.23 14.85 -6.22
CA TYR A 267 8.20 14.18 -5.36
C TYR A 267 9.51 14.97 -5.33
N GLY A 268 9.56 15.96 -4.43
CA GLY A 268 10.74 16.83 -4.27
C GLY A 268 11.77 16.29 -3.28
N PRO A 269 12.94 16.93 -3.16
CA PRO A 269 14.04 16.47 -2.31
C PRO A 269 13.70 16.44 -0.82
N ASP A 270 12.91 17.40 -0.33
CA ASP A 270 12.63 17.59 1.09
C ASP A 270 11.12 17.58 1.45
N VAL A 271 10.24 17.49 0.44
CA VAL A 271 8.78 17.35 0.61
C VAL A 271 8.14 16.68 -0.59
N HIS A 272 7.18 15.82 -0.34
CA HIS A 272 6.34 15.18 -1.34
C HIS A 272 4.93 15.72 -1.23
N MET A 273 4.24 15.92 -2.36
CA MET A 273 2.94 16.55 -2.41
C MET A 273 2.03 15.82 -3.40
N LEU A 274 0.79 15.59 -3.01
CA LEU A 274 -0.28 15.19 -3.92
C LEU A 274 -1.61 15.78 -3.44
N GLN A 275 -2.55 15.98 -4.33
CA GLN A 275 -3.89 16.40 -3.97
C GLN A 275 -4.88 15.28 -4.25
N ARG A 276 -5.69 14.94 -3.24
CA ARG A 276 -6.75 13.94 -3.35
C ARG A 276 -7.97 14.50 -4.05
N GLY A 277 -8.85 13.62 -4.55
CA GLY A 277 -10.10 14.01 -5.17
C GLY A 277 -11.10 14.74 -4.23
N ASP A 278 -10.90 14.65 -2.91
CA ASP A 278 -11.65 15.40 -1.90
C ASP A 278 -11.11 16.81 -1.66
N GLY A 279 -10.12 17.26 -2.43
CA GLY A 279 -9.50 18.57 -2.35
C GLY A 279 -8.38 18.70 -1.31
N ARG A 280 -8.15 17.70 -0.49
CA ARG A 280 -7.09 17.71 0.54
C ARG A 280 -5.72 17.48 -0.08
N VAL A 281 -4.73 18.24 0.35
CA VAL A 281 -3.32 18.01 -0.04
C VAL A 281 -2.65 17.16 1.02
N VAL A 282 -1.98 16.11 0.58
CA VAL A 282 -1.12 15.25 1.39
C VAL A 282 0.31 15.73 1.23
N LEU A 283 0.93 16.08 2.34
CA LEU A 283 2.35 16.44 2.41
C LEU A 283 3.09 15.33 3.16
N GLY A 284 4.24 14.92 2.63
CA GLY A 284 5.06 13.89 3.25
C GLY A 284 6.54 14.20 3.17
N GLU A 285 7.35 13.49 3.95
CA GLU A 285 8.79 13.61 3.91
C GLU A 285 9.49 12.24 3.77
N LYS A 286 10.66 12.24 3.14
CA LYS A 286 11.45 11.03 2.89
C LYS A 286 12.12 10.52 4.18
N ASP A 287 12.68 11.42 4.97
CA ASP A 287 13.57 11.07 6.07
C ASP A 287 12.86 10.76 7.39
N GLY A 288 11.55 10.98 7.45
CA GLY A 288 10.74 10.78 8.64
C GLY A 288 10.97 11.88 9.70
N PRO A 289 10.39 11.72 10.90
CA PRO A 289 10.52 12.71 11.94
C PRO A 289 11.95 12.78 12.48
N PRO A 290 12.40 13.96 12.96
CA PRO A 290 13.68 14.10 13.63
C PRO A 290 13.79 13.16 14.84
N ALA A 291 14.97 12.56 15.04
CA ALA A 291 15.24 11.69 16.18
C ALA A 291 15.54 12.54 17.43
N GLY A 292 14.52 12.72 18.27
CA GLY A 292 14.70 13.23 19.63
C GLY A 292 14.43 12.13 20.65
N PRO A 293 15.11 12.06 21.83
CA PRO A 293 14.90 10.99 22.82
C PRO A 293 13.44 10.85 23.24
N ALA A 294 12.78 11.93 23.61
CA ALA A 294 11.37 11.92 24.01
C ALA A 294 10.43 11.51 22.85
N HIS A 295 10.76 11.90 21.62
CA HIS A 295 10.01 11.52 20.44
C HIS A 295 10.18 10.02 20.14
N ALA A 296 11.42 9.52 20.22
CA ALA A 296 11.72 8.10 20.02
C ALA A 296 11.03 7.22 21.05
N GLU A 297 11.02 7.62 22.32
CA GLU A 297 10.34 6.90 23.41
C GLU A 297 8.83 6.84 23.19
N ARG A 298 8.21 7.98 22.84
CA ARG A 298 6.77 8.04 22.57
C ARG A 298 6.39 7.17 21.38
N LEU A 299 7.18 7.22 20.29
CA LEU A 299 6.95 6.37 19.13
C LEU A 299 7.08 4.88 19.40
N ALA A 300 7.93 4.49 20.37
CA ALA A 300 8.06 3.10 20.79
C ALA A 300 6.83 2.62 21.57
N SER A 301 6.24 3.47 22.41
CA SER A 301 5.08 3.15 23.26
C SER A 301 3.74 3.29 22.52
N GLU A 302 3.60 4.35 21.75
CA GLU A 302 2.39 4.69 20.99
C GLU A 302 2.75 5.03 19.52
N PRO A 303 2.83 4.03 18.65
CA PRO A 303 3.48 4.14 17.33
C PRO A 303 2.96 5.26 16.42
N ASN A 304 1.70 5.66 16.58
CA ASN A 304 1.07 6.66 15.71
C ASN A 304 0.79 8.00 16.40
N ALA A 305 1.24 8.16 17.63
CA ALA A 305 1.01 9.37 18.42
C ALA A 305 2.28 10.23 18.50
N PHE A 306 2.10 11.54 18.39
CA PHE A 306 3.15 12.47 18.74
C PHE A 306 3.22 12.63 20.28
N PRO A 307 4.42 12.86 20.85
CA PRO A 307 4.57 13.08 22.29
C PRO A 307 3.82 14.33 22.77
N ASP A 308 3.67 15.33 21.89
CA ASP A 308 3.01 16.60 22.16
C ASP A 308 2.31 17.08 20.87
N PRO A 309 1.06 17.59 20.95
CA PRO A 309 0.36 18.23 19.85
C PRO A 309 1.16 19.37 19.20
N ALA A 310 1.93 20.12 19.99
CA ALA A 310 2.79 21.19 19.46
C ALA A 310 3.89 20.65 18.53
N ILE A 311 4.43 19.48 18.81
CA ILE A 311 5.40 18.81 17.93
C ILE A 311 4.73 18.40 16.61
N ALA A 312 3.51 17.87 16.66
CA ALA A 312 2.73 17.57 15.47
C ALA A 312 2.50 18.83 14.61
N ALA A 313 2.08 19.92 15.22
CA ALA A 313 1.87 21.20 14.55
C ALA A 313 3.17 21.70 13.87
N GLN A 314 4.31 21.67 14.56
CA GLN A 314 5.62 22.06 14.00
C GLN A 314 5.99 21.23 12.75
N HIS A 315 5.70 19.92 12.75
CA HIS A 315 5.91 19.09 11.56
C HIS A 315 5.00 19.51 10.40
N GLY A 316 3.73 19.78 10.67
CA GLY A 316 2.77 20.24 9.68
C GLY A 316 3.17 21.58 9.06
N GLU A 317 3.51 22.55 9.89
CA GLU A 317 3.97 23.88 9.45
C GLU A 317 5.26 23.80 8.62
N ARG A 318 6.22 22.99 9.06
CA ARG A 318 7.46 22.77 8.33
C ARG A 318 7.22 22.16 6.95
N LEU A 319 6.39 21.13 6.85
CA LEU A 319 6.05 20.49 5.58
C LEU A 319 5.32 21.47 4.66
N LEU A 320 4.37 22.26 5.20
CA LEU A 320 3.66 23.27 4.43
C LEU A 320 4.60 24.38 3.93
N ALA A 321 5.50 24.85 4.78
CA ALA A 321 6.50 25.86 4.39
C ALA A 321 7.41 25.35 3.27
N ARG A 322 7.83 24.08 3.33
CA ARG A 322 8.62 23.44 2.25
C ARG A 322 7.81 23.32 0.95
N ALA A 323 6.58 22.82 1.05
CA ALA A 323 5.68 22.68 -0.09
C ALA A 323 5.39 24.01 -0.78
N SER A 324 5.17 25.07 0.01
CA SER A 324 4.88 26.42 -0.50
C SER A 324 6.05 27.08 -1.26
N ARG A 325 7.28 26.64 -1.01
CA ARG A 325 8.45 27.07 -1.81
C ARG A 325 8.37 26.56 -3.25
N TYR A 326 7.88 25.33 -3.42
CA TYR A 326 7.75 24.71 -4.74
C TYR A 326 6.40 25.03 -5.40
N VAL A 327 5.34 25.19 -4.60
CA VAL A 327 3.99 25.51 -5.08
C VAL A 327 3.42 26.64 -4.22
N PRO A 328 3.66 27.92 -4.59
CA PRO A 328 3.23 29.08 -3.79
C PRO A 328 1.74 29.14 -3.48
N ALA A 329 0.91 28.53 -4.32
CA ALA A 329 -0.54 28.43 -4.09
C ALA A 329 -0.91 27.65 -2.80
N LEU A 330 0.02 26.93 -2.19
CA LEU A 330 -0.17 26.24 -0.91
C LEU A 330 0.08 27.12 0.30
N ALA A 331 0.64 28.35 0.16
CA ALA A 331 1.08 29.18 1.28
C ALA A 331 -0.05 29.55 2.28
N GLY A 332 -1.31 29.54 1.84
CA GLY A 332 -2.47 29.82 2.70
C GLY A 332 -3.22 28.56 3.17
N ALA A 333 -2.72 27.38 2.89
CA ALA A 333 -3.41 26.15 3.27
C ALA A 333 -3.38 25.93 4.79
N ARG A 334 -4.48 25.41 5.34
CA ARG A 334 -4.61 25.08 6.76
C ARG A 334 -4.34 23.59 6.95
N ILE A 335 -3.38 23.23 7.79
CA ILE A 335 -3.17 21.83 8.20
C ILE A 335 -4.30 21.41 9.15
N GLU A 336 -4.94 20.28 8.87
CA GLU A 336 -5.99 19.70 9.72
C GLU A 336 -5.50 18.49 10.51
N GLU A 337 -4.60 17.72 9.93
CA GLU A 337 -4.11 16.48 10.55
C GLU A 337 -2.62 16.32 10.30
N VAL A 338 -1.92 15.85 11.31
CA VAL A 338 -0.53 15.39 11.18
C VAL A 338 -0.43 14.03 11.85
N GLY A 339 -0.01 13.04 11.09
CA GLY A 339 0.06 11.66 11.55
C GLY A 339 1.42 11.03 11.28
N ILE A 340 1.70 9.93 11.98
CA ILE A 340 2.90 9.13 11.80
C ILE A 340 2.51 7.77 11.26
N GLY A 341 3.13 7.36 10.15
CA GLY A 341 3.03 6.02 9.60
C GLY A 341 4.35 5.26 9.73
N TRP A 342 4.32 4.08 10.32
CA TRP A 342 5.48 3.21 10.39
C TRP A 342 5.53 2.28 9.18
N ARG A 343 6.59 2.42 8.40
CA ARG A 343 6.79 1.63 7.18
C ARG A 343 7.25 0.22 7.55
N PRO A 344 6.49 -0.83 7.19
CA PRO A 344 6.91 -2.21 7.40
C PRO A 344 7.91 -2.60 6.30
N MET A 345 9.19 -2.56 6.62
CA MET A 345 10.27 -2.84 5.67
C MET A 345 10.97 -4.12 6.09
N PRO A 346 10.82 -5.25 5.37
CA PRO A 346 11.69 -6.41 5.59
C PRO A 346 13.17 -5.99 5.52
N ALA A 347 14.04 -6.66 6.26
CA ALA A 347 15.40 -6.20 6.52
C ALA A 347 16.27 -5.96 5.28
N ASP A 348 15.98 -6.68 4.20
CA ASP A 348 16.63 -6.54 2.88
C ASP A 348 15.96 -5.49 1.97
N GLY A 349 14.84 -4.89 2.41
CA GLY A 349 14.06 -3.92 1.64
C GLY A 349 13.07 -4.51 0.63
N LEU A 350 13.08 -5.82 0.41
CA LEU A 350 12.19 -6.50 -0.53
C LEU A 350 10.93 -7.02 0.17
N PRO A 351 9.78 -7.15 -0.54
CA PRO A 351 8.57 -7.74 0.01
C PRO A 351 8.82 -9.15 0.57
N ALA A 352 8.13 -9.53 1.64
CA ALA A 352 8.09 -10.90 2.15
C ALA A 352 6.68 -11.47 1.94
N ILE A 353 6.54 -12.29 0.89
CA ILE A 353 5.25 -12.80 0.40
C ILE A 353 5.37 -14.30 0.17
N GLY A 354 4.48 -15.07 0.79
CA GLY A 354 4.45 -16.53 0.62
C GLY A 354 4.28 -17.27 1.92
N PHE A 355 4.24 -18.60 1.82
CA PHE A 355 4.19 -19.48 2.97
C PHE A 355 5.49 -19.40 3.79
N ALA A 356 5.33 -19.45 5.11
CA ALA A 356 6.45 -19.51 6.05
C ALA A 356 7.29 -20.78 5.83
N PRO A 357 8.60 -20.75 6.13
CA PRO A 357 9.45 -21.94 6.01
C PRO A 357 8.87 -23.13 6.77
N GLY A 358 8.77 -24.27 6.12
CA GLY A 358 8.24 -25.51 6.72
C GLY A 358 6.74 -25.50 7.03
N SER A 359 6.00 -24.45 6.68
CA SER A 359 4.56 -24.36 6.94
C SER A 359 3.75 -24.26 5.65
N SER A 360 2.69 -25.05 5.56
CA SER A 360 1.66 -24.88 4.54
C SER A 360 0.45 -24.08 5.04
N ALA A 361 0.47 -23.62 6.29
CA ALA A 361 -0.68 -23.00 6.95
C ALA A 361 -0.49 -21.52 7.28
N VAL A 362 0.76 -21.06 7.46
CA VAL A 362 1.09 -19.66 7.74
C VAL A 362 1.62 -18.98 6.48
N TYR A 363 0.98 -17.90 6.07
CA TYR A 363 1.36 -17.09 4.91
C TYR A 363 1.72 -15.68 5.36
N THR A 364 2.71 -15.05 4.74
CA THR A 364 3.08 -13.66 5.01
C THR A 364 2.76 -12.75 3.82
N ALA A 365 2.38 -11.52 4.10
CA ALA A 365 2.20 -10.45 3.11
C ALA A 365 2.63 -9.11 3.74
N VAL A 366 3.95 -8.88 3.79
CA VAL A 366 4.53 -7.67 4.38
C VAL A 366 5.53 -7.02 3.44
N MET A 367 5.46 -5.68 3.32
CA MET A 367 6.24 -4.92 2.35
C MET A 367 6.20 -3.41 2.61
N HIS A 368 7.24 -2.70 2.21
CA HIS A 368 7.27 -1.24 2.24
C HIS A 368 6.22 -0.62 1.30
N SER A 369 6.21 -1.02 0.03
CA SER A 369 5.36 -0.41 -1.01
C SER A 369 3.93 -0.98 -1.04
N GLY A 370 3.32 -1.19 0.14
CA GLY A 370 2.00 -1.81 0.26
C GLY A 370 0.90 -1.08 -0.54
N MET A 371 0.97 0.24 -0.68
CA MET A 371 0.00 0.98 -1.50
C MET A 371 0.05 0.54 -2.97
N THR A 372 1.24 0.54 -3.57
CA THR A 372 1.42 0.08 -4.95
C THR A 372 1.11 -1.41 -5.11
N LEU A 373 1.59 -2.24 -4.19
CA LEU A 373 1.58 -3.70 -4.36
C LEU A 373 0.28 -4.37 -3.93
N SER A 374 -0.52 -3.75 -3.06
CA SER A 374 -1.67 -4.41 -2.41
C SER A 374 -2.63 -5.09 -3.37
N ALA A 375 -2.97 -4.42 -4.47
CA ALA A 375 -3.90 -4.95 -5.46
C ALA A 375 -3.42 -6.30 -6.03
N LEU A 376 -2.17 -6.36 -6.46
CA LEU A 376 -1.58 -7.55 -7.05
C LEU A 376 -1.30 -8.63 -5.99
N VAL A 377 -0.72 -8.25 -4.85
CA VAL A 377 -0.35 -9.20 -3.79
C VAL A 377 -1.57 -9.94 -3.23
N GLY A 378 -2.68 -9.24 -3.01
CA GLY A 378 -3.92 -9.90 -2.59
C GLY A 378 -4.39 -10.96 -3.59
N ARG A 379 -4.32 -10.66 -4.89
CA ARG A 379 -4.65 -11.61 -5.95
C ARG A 379 -3.71 -12.80 -5.98
N LEU A 380 -2.39 -12.57 -5.90
CA LEU A 380 -1.39 -13.63 -5.94
C LEU A 380 -1.46 -14.53 -4.70
N ALA A 381 -1.63 -13.95 -3.51
CA ALA A 381 -1.86 -14.71 -2.27
C ALA A 381 -3.11 -15.60 -2.37
N ALA A 382 -4.19 -15.08 -2.96
CA ALA A 382 -5.40 -15.86 -3.14
C ALA A 382 -5.22 -17.01 -4.17
N ILE A 383 -4.40 -16.86 -5.20
CA ILE A 383 -4.01 -17.95 -6.11
C ILE A 383 -3.25 -19.05 -5.34
N GLU A 384 -2.27 -18.66 -4.52
CA GLU A 384 -1.49 -19.65 -3.76
C GLU A 384 -2.31 -20.37 -2.69
N ILE A 385 -3.18 -19.63 -1.98
CA ILE A 385 -3.92 -20.15 -0.84
C ILE A 385 -5.18 -20.92 -1.28
N ALA A 386 -5.97 -20.33 -2.16
CA ALA A 386 -7.25 -20.91 -2.57
C ALA A 386 -7.09 -21.90 -3.73
N ASP A 387 -6.22 -21.61 -4.71
CA ASP A 387 -6.06 -22.47 -5.89
C ASP A 387 -4.92 -23.48 -5.70
N GLY A 388 -4.08 -23.35 -4.65
CA GLY A 388 -2.96 -24.24 -4.36
C GLY A 388 -1.84 -24.16 -5.41
N THR A 389 -1.79 -23.08 -6.21
CA THR A 389 -0.85 -22.95 -7.32
C THR A 389 0.29 -22.02 -6.94
N PRO A 390 1.55 -22.52 -6.83
CA PRO A 390 2.69 -21.66 -6.55
C PRO A 390 2.86 -20.58 -7.64
N VAL A 391 3.06 -19.34 -7.22
CA VAL A 391 3.23 -18.20 -8.12
C VAL A 391 4.72 -17.90 -8.30
N GLN A 392 5.25 -18.19 -9.51
CA GLN A 392 6.67 -18.02 -9.82
C GLN A 392 7.14 -16.55 -9.69
N LEU A 393 6.29 -15.58 -9.97
CA LEU A 393 6.59 -14.16 -9.79
C LEU A 393 7.00 -13.79 -8.34
N LEU A 394 6.62 -14.61 -7.36
CA LEU A 394 6.93 -14.40 -5.95
C LEU A 394 8.20 -15.16 -5.48
N ALA A 395 8.94 -15.82 -6.36
CA ALA A 395 10.09 -16.65 -5.99
C ALA A 395 11.14 -15.89 -5.17
N ASP A 396 11.51 -14.68 -5.60
CA ASP A 396 12.51 -13.84 -4.92
C ASP A 396 12.01 -13.20 -3.62
N PHE A 397 10.70 -13.29 -3.36
CA PHE A 397 10.05 -12.63 -2.22
C PHE A 397 9.63 -13.60 -1.13
N ARG A 398 10.02 -14.86 -1.23
CA ARG A 398 9.66 -15.89 -0.23
C ARG A 398 10.28 -15.58 1.14
N PRO A 399 9.51 -15.69 2.24
CA PRO A 399 10.01 -15.43 3.59
C PRO A 399 11.14 -16.38 4.00
N GLY A 400 11.25 -17.55 3.37
CA GLY A 400 12.31 -18.52 3.62
C GLY A 400 13.74 -18.00 3.40
N ARG A 401 13.91 -16.89 2.66
CA ARG A 401 15.22 -16.25 2.48
C ARG A 401 15.81 -15.68 3.77
N PHE A 402 15.00 -15.50 4.81
CA PHE A 402 15.45 -15.08 6.14
C PHE A 402 15.77 -16.26 7.09
N ALA A 403 15.49 -17.49 6.67
CA ALA A 403 15.73 -18.67 7.52
C ALA A 403 17.21 -19.09 7.59
N ALA A 404 18.07 -18.51 6.76
CA ALA A 404 19.51 -18.85 6.64
C ALA A 404 20.42 -17.75 7.23
N ALA A 405 19.89 -16.80 8.02
CA ALA A 405 20.65 -15.73 8.65
C ALA A 405 20.92 -16.02 10.13
#